data_c8d01d248b18246a728fe40e5deb3b65
#
_entry.id   c8d01d248b18246a728fe40e5deb3b65
#
_cell.length_a   1.000
_cell.length_b   1.000
_cell.length_c   1.000
_cell.angle_alpha   90.00
_cell.angle_beta   90.00
_cell.angle_gamma   90.00
#
_symmetry.space_group_name_H-M   'P 1'
#
loop_
_entity.id
_entity.type
_entity.pdbx_description
1 polymer ?
#
loop_
_entity_poly.entity_id
_entity_poly.type
_entity_poly.pdbx_seq_one_letter_code
_entity_poly.pdbx_strand_id
1 'polypeptide(L)'
;TVHVVSSDPRASTAHWRIADASGRQVVLEIVDGIPHFYENELGVLTNSPGFEWQMTNLNNYVNLYAGVAEAKPFGKVKLAAFGAGSGFLGIPGDVTPPSRFVRAAFYQTSSPVQATAQKTVLQAFQILNNFDIPVGIEFADAKVPADIPSATQWTSATDMKDLVFYYRTMYNSEIRSIDLKAIDFARVKYRSVAIDDVKEQPIVPIILN
;
A
#
# COMPACT_ATOMS: atom_id res chain seq x y z
N THR A 1 3.07 -16.32 -23.11
CA THR A 1 3.25 -17.53 -22.29
C THR A 1 4.29 -17.21 -21.22
N VAL A 2 3.95 -17.45 -19.96
CA VAL A 2 4.87 -17.30 -18.82
C VAL A 2 5.44 -18.69 -18.50
N HIS A 3 6.75 -18.74 -18.40
CA HIS A 3 7.44 -19.95 -17.95
C HIS A 3 8.07 -19.68 -16.60
N VAL A 4 7.78 -20.51 -15.62
CA VAL A 4 8.42 -20.44 -14.31
C VAL A 4 9.78 -21.14 -14.40
N VAL A 5 10.82 -20.37 -14.32
CA VAL A 5 12.21 -20.86 -14.29
C VAL A 5 12.87 -20.27 -13.05
N SER A 6 13.03 -21.08 -12.01
CA SER A 6 13.70 -20.63 -10.80
C SER A 6 14.46 -21.77 -10.12
N SER A 7 15.69 -21.48 -9.74
CA SER A 7 16.46 -22.28 -8.81
C SER A 7 16.23 -21.86 -7.33
N ASP A 8 15.49 -20.76 -7.11
CA ASP A 8 15.18 -20.26 -5.77
C ASP A 8 13.80 -20.80 -5.32
N PRO A 9 13.74 -21.62 -4.27
CA PRO A 9 12.47 -22.15 -3.74
C PRO A 9 11.48 -21.07 -3.32
N ARG A 10 11.96 -19.87 -2.98
CA ARG A 10 11.11 -18.74 -2.58
C ARG A 10 10.35 -18.12 -3.76
N ALA A 11 10.79 -18.31 -4.99
CA ALA A 11 10.09 -17.82 -6.17
C ALA A 11 8.70 -18.46 -6.34
N SER A 12 8.49 -19.66 -5.79
CA SER A 12 7.18 -20.33 -5.82
C SER A 12 6.14 -19.70 -4.90
N THR A 13 6.54 -18.80 -4.01
CA THR A 13 5.65 -18.10 -3.07
C THR A 13 5.50 -16.61 -3.41
N ALA A 14 6.17 -16.14 -4.46
CA ALA A 14 6.09 -14.76 -4.90
C ALA A 14 4.85 -14.52 -5.75
N HIS A 15 4.34 -13.28 -5.67
CA HIS A 15 3.28 -12.78 -6.53
C HIS A 15 3.62 -11.37 -7.02
N TRP A 16 3.01 -10.97 -8.12
CA TRP A 16 3.31 -9.69 -8.77
C TRP A 16 2.03 -8.97 -9.13
N ARG A 17 2.01 -7.67 -8.89
CA ARG A 17 1.02 -6.77 -9.47
C ARG A 17 1.64 -6.14 -10.72
N ILE A 18 0.99 -6.37 -11.83
CA ILE A 18 1.39 -5.85 -13.15
C ILE A 18 0.35 -4.83 -13.57
N ALA A 19 0.79 -3.64 -13.95
CA ALA A 19 -0.09 -2.59 -14.46
C ALA A 19 0.48 -2.03 -15.76
N ASP A 20 -0.39 -1.62 -16.66
CA ASP A 20 -0.02 -0.97 -17.93
C ASP A 20 -0.54 0.47 -18.04
N ALA A 21 -0.18 1.16 -19.11
CA ALA A 21 -0.54 2.54 -19.35
C ALA A 21 -2.05 2.75 -19.60
N SER A 22 -2.82 1.69 -19.86
CA SER A 22 -4.30 1.78 -19.98
C SER A 22 -4.99 1.83 -18.61
N GLY A 23 -4.24 1.54 -17.53
CA GLY A 23 -4.77 1.40 -16.17
C GLY A 23 -5.22 -0.02 -15.83
N ARG A 24 -5.13 -0.98 -16.76
CA ARG A 24 -5.41 -2.39 -16.48
C ARG A 24 -4.40 -2.93 -15.50
N GLN A 25 -4.89 -3.70 -14.53
CA GLN A 25 -4.05 -4.31 -13.50
C GLN A 25 -4.33 -5.80 -13.40
N VAL A 26 -3.26 -6.57 -13.28
CA VAL A 26 -3.30 -8.04 -13.16
C VAL A 26 -2.44 -8.47 -11.99
N VAL A 27 -2.90 -9.43 -11.23
CA VAL A 27 -2.08 -10.18 -10.27
C VAL A 27 -1.62 -11.48 -10.90
N LEU A 28 -0.34 -11.75 -10.83
CA LEU A 28 0.26 -13.03 -11.18
C LEU A 28 0.71 -13.71 -9.89
N GLU A 29 0.21 -14.91 -9.65
CA GLU A 29 0.63 -15.79 -8.56
C GLU A 29 1.14 -17.11 -9.12
N ILE A 30 2.17 -17.67 -8.48
CA ILE A 30 2.66 -19.00 -8.78
C ILE A 30 2.19 -19.91 -7.65
N VAL A 31 1.27 -20.83 -7.97
CA VAL A 31 0.73 -21.80 -7.02
C VAL A 31 1.11 -23.21 -7.53
N ASP A 32 1.85 -23.95 -6.73
CA ASP A 32 2.34 -25.30 -7.09
C ASP A 32 3.07 -25.34 -8.45
N GLY A 33 3.86 -24.28 -8.74
CA GLY A 33 4.60 -24.15 -9.99
C GLY A 33 3.76 -23.70 -11.19
N ILE A 34 2.46 -23.48 -11.02
CA ILE A 34 1.54 -23.08 -12.09
C ILE A 34 1.25 -21.57 -11.97
N PRO A 35 1.42 -20.78 -13.04
CA PRO A 35 1.07 -19.38 -13.05
C PRO A 35 -0.44 -19.16 -13.14
N HIS A 36 -0.98 -18.38 -12.21
CA HIS A 36 -2.37 -17.94 -12.18
C HIS A 36 -2.44 -16.45 -12.40
N PHE A 37 -3.36 -15.99 -13.24
CA PHE A 37 -3.57 -14.58 -13.54
C PHE A 37 -4.97 -14.16 -13.10
N TYR A 38 -5.04 -13.07 -12.33
CA TYR A 38 -6.30 -12.52 -11.84
C TYR A 38 -6.43 -11.06 -12.28
N GLU A 39 -7.57 -10.67 -12.83
CA GLU A 39 -7.87 -9.26 -13.04
C GLU A 39 -8.00 -8.56 -11.69
N ASN A 40 -7.25 -7.46 -11.51
CA ASN A 40 -7.21 -6.74 -10.25
C ASN A 40 -7.96 -5.42 -10.35
N GLU A 41 -9.29 -5.52 -10.33
CA GLU A 41 -10.17 -4.34 -10.44
C GLU A 41 -10.05 -3.38 -9.24
N LEU A 42 -9.67 -3.91 -8.06
CA LEU A 42 -9.45 -3.09 -6.86
C LEU A 42 -8.07 -2.42 -6.83
N GLY A 43 -7.12 -2.86 -7.66
CA GLY A 43 -5.76 -2.33 -7.65
C GLY A 43 -4.98 -2.60 -6.37
N VAL A 44 -5.39 -3.56 -5.54
CA VAL A 44 -4.78 -3.89 -4.26
C VAL A 44 -4.07 -5.24 -4.33
N LEU A 45 -2.91 -5.34 -3.71
CA LEU A 45 -2.19 -6.58 -3.49
C LEU A 45 -1.44 -6.48 -2.16
N THR A 46 -1.51 -7.52 -1.35
CA THR A 46 -0.73 -7.69 -0.11
C THR A 46 -0.04 -9.05 -0.13
N ASN A 47 0.49 -9.51 0.98
CA ASN A 47 1.16 -10.80 1.09
C ASN A 47 0.13 -11.96 1.12
N SER A 48 0.53 -13.11 1.69
CA SER A 48 -0.37 -14.27 1.88
C SER A 48 -1.55 -13.97 2.80
N PRO A 49 -2.70 -14.64 2.64
CA PRO A 49 -3.04 -15.65 1.63
C PRO A 49 -3.12 -15.11 0.20
N GLY A 50 -3.29 -16.03 -0.80
CA GLY A 50 -3.37 -15.66 -2.20
C GLY A 50 -4.52 -14.71 -2.54
N PHE A 51 -4.44 -14.10 -3.72
CA PHE A 51 -5.33 -13.02 -4.15
C PHE A 51 -6.81 -13.42 -4.16
N GLU A 52 -7.13 -14.60 -4.66
CA GLU A 52 -8.52 -15.09 -4.70
C GLU A 52 -9.14 -15.24 -3.31
N TRP A 53 -8.35 -15.72 -2.34
CA TRP A 53 -8.78 -15.76 -0.94
C TRP A 53 -9.02 -14.35 -0.38
N GLN A 54 -8.13 -13.40 -0.67
CA GLN A 54 -8.29 -12.02 -0.23
C GLN A 54 -9.58 -11.39 -0.77
N MET A 55 -9.88 -11.63 -2.04
CA MET A 55 -11.13 -11.18 -2.67
C MET A 55 -12.36 -11.81 -2.00
N THR A 56 -12.30 -13.11 -1.69
CA THR A 56 -13.38 -13.80 -0.99
C THR A 56 -13.57 -13.24 0.43
N ASN A 57 -12.49 -12.94 1.14
CA ASN A 57 -12.55 -12.39 2.49
C ASN A 57 -13.23 -11.01 2.56
N LEU A 58 -13.22 -10.23 1.49
CA LEU A 58 -13.93 -8.93 1.45
C LEU A 58 -15.42 -9.06 1.72
N ASN A 59 -16.04 -10.22 1.46
CA ASN A 59 -17.45 -10.43 1.76
C ASN A 59 -17.79 -10.32 3.26
N ASN A 60 -16.80 -10.51 4.14
CA ASN A 60 -16.98 -10.30 5.59
C ASN A 60 -17.12 -8.81 5.95
N TYR A 61 -16.81 -7.90 5.03
CA TYR A 61 -16.74 -6.45 5.25
C TYR A 61 -17.74 -5.68 4.37
N VAL A 62 -18.77 -6.34 3.88
CA VAL A 62 -19.84 -5.73 3.07
C VAL A 62 -20.59 -4.60 3.78
N ASN A 63 -20.48 -4.54 5.10
CA ASN A 63 -21.07 -3.50 5.94
C ASN A 63 -20.28 -2.18 5.97
N LEU A 64 -19.04 -2.18 5.47
CA LEU A 64 -18.22 -0.96 5.45
C LEU A 64 -18.70 0.01 4.37
N TYR A 65 -18.80 1.29 4.74
CA TYR A 65 -19.12 2.38 3.82
C TYR A 65 -18.53 3.70 4.30
N ALA A 66 -18.32 4.64 3.38
CA ALA A 66 -17.81 5.97 3.72
C ALA A 66 -18.90 6.81 4.38
N GLY A 67 -18.55 7.51 5.46
CA GLY A 67 -19.44 8.46 6.13
C GLY A 67 -19.95 8.01 7.49
N VAL A 68 -21.17 8.42 7.82
CA VAL A 68 -21.79 8.25 9.13
C VAL A 68 -22.81 7.13 9.10
N ALA A 69 -22.76 6.22 10.06
CA ALA A 69 -23.74 5.18 10.21
C ALA A 69 -25.12 5.77 10.56
N GLU A 70 -26.17 5.27 9.90
CA GLU A 70 -27.52 5.62 10.25
C GLU A 70 -27.87 5.18 11.66
N ALA A 71 -28.55 6.06 12.39
CA ALA A 71 -29.06 5.74 13.72
C ALA A 71 -30.16 4.69 13.61
N LYS A 72 -29.95 3.52 14.23
CA LYS A 72 -30.92 2.43 14.28
C LYS A 72 -31.21 2.04 15.72
N PRO A 73 -32.48 1.87 16.11
CA PRO A 73 -32.80 1.43 17.48
C PRO A 73 -32.49 -0.06 17.66
N PHE A 74 -32.08 -0.43 18.88
CA PHE A 74 -32.09 -1.81 19.35
C PHE A 74 -33.32 -1.98 20.29
N GLY A 75 -34.40 -2.54 19.75
CA GLY A 75 -35.66 -2.57 20.45
C GLY A 75 -36.16 -1.15 20.77
N LYS A 76 -36.26 -0.81 22.07
CA LYS A 76 -36.68 0.52 22.54
C LYS A 76 -35.50 1.49 22.74
N VAL A 77 -34.25 1.02 22.63
CA VAL A 77 -33.05 1.82 22.87
C VAL A 77 -32.69 2.55 21.59
N LYS A 78 -32.67 3.87 21.63
CA LYS A 78 -32.20 4.72 20.51
C LYS A 78 -30.70 4.76 20.54
N LEU A 79 -30.07 4.43 19.38
CA LEU A 79 -28.63 4.54 19.19
C LEU A 79 -28.30 5.71 18.29
N ALA A 80 -27.14 6.32 18.49
CA ALA A 80 -26.59 7.37 17.65
C ALA A 80 -25.14 7.06 17.33
N ALA A 81 -24.70 7.42 16.13
CA ALA A 81 -23.34 7.24 15.71
C ALA A 81 -22.37 8.18 16.44
N PHE A 82 -21.17 7.70 16.77
CA PHE A 82 -20.09 8.51 17.28
C PHE A 82 -19.22 9.01 16.11
N GLY A 83 -19.43 10.27 15.70
CA GLY A 83 -18.59 10.96 14.71
C GLY A 83 -18.77 10.53 13.26
N ALA A 84 -18.07 11.22 12.36
CA ALA A 84 -18.19 11.14 10.90
C ALA A 84 -17.51 9.89 10.40
N GLY A 85 -16.92 9.04 10.85
CA GLY A 85 -16.30 7.81 10.33
C GLY A 85 -16.99 6.54 10.82
N SER A 86 -18.19 6.66 11.39
CA SER A 86 -18.85 5.50 12.00
C SER A 86 -19.26 4.40 11.01
N GLY A 87 -19.34 4.70 9.72
CA GLY A 87 -19.48 3.70 8.66
C GLY A 87 -18.26 2.79 8.49
N PHE A 88 -17.11 3.14 9.09
CA PHE A 88 -15.86 2.36 9.07
C PHE A 88 -15.78 1.37 10.24
N LEU A 89 -16.78 1.34 11.10
CA LEU A 89 -16.76 0.46 12.27
C LEU A 89 -16.65 -1.01 11.84
N GLY A 90 -15.64 -1.67 12.37
CA GLY A 90 -15.29 -3.04 12.01
C GLY A 90 -14.17 -3.17 10.97
N ILE A 91 -13.64 -2.05 10.43
CA ILE A 91 -12.44 -2.11 9.61
C ILE A 91 -11.28 -2.68 10.43
N PRO A 92 -10.53 -3.69 9.92
CA PRO A 92 -9.49 -4.33 10.72
C PRO A 92 -8.26 -3.42 10.84
N GLY A 93 -7.72 -3.29 12.05
CA GLY A 93 -6.64 -2.34 12.36
C GLY A 93 -5.24 -2.94 12.46
N ASP A 94 -5.11 -4.26 12.50
CA ASP A 94 -3.82 -4.92 12.63
C ASP A 94 -2.98 -4.89 11.35
N VAL A 95 -1.71 -5.30 11.45
CA VAL A 95 -0.74 -5.23 10.35
C VAL A 95 -0.66 -6.49 9.49
N THR A 96 -1.53 -7.48 9.73
CA THR A 96 -1.54 -8.70 8.92
C THR A 96 -1.94 -8.44 7.47
N PRO A 97 -1.50 -9.26 6.51
CA PRO A 97 -1.85 -9.07 5.10
C PRO A 97 -3.36 -9.02 4.83
N PRO A 98 -4.21 -9.88 5.41
CA PRO A 98 -5.66 -9.79 5.22
C PRO A 98 -6.25 -8.47 5.68
N SER A 99 -5.85 -8.00 6.85
CA SER A 99 -6.32 -6.72 7.42
C SER A 99 -5.86 -5.52 6.59
N ARG A 100 -4.62 -5.56 6.11
CA ARG A 100 -4.10 -4.53 5.19
C ARG A 100 -4.83 -4.54 3.85
N PHE A 101 -5.19 -5.72 3.32
CA PHE A 101 -5.93 -5.83 2.07
C PHE A 101 -7.31 -5.16 2.17
N VAL A 102 -8.06 -5.47 3.23
CA VAL A 102 -9.38 -4.88 3.49
C VAL A 102 -9.29 -3.36 3.60
N ARG A 103 -8.33 -2.84 4.41
CA ARG A 103 -8.14 -1.38 4.56
C ARG A 103 -7.78 -0.71 3.24
N ALA A 104 -6.86 -1.29 2.47
CA ALA A 104 -6.43 -0.74 1.19
C ALA A 104 -7.58 -0.69 0.19
N ALA A 105 -8.34 -1.78 0.06
CA ALA A 105 -9.51 -1.85 -0.80
C ALA A 105 -10.54 -0.80 -0.41
N PHE A 106 -10.87 -0.70 0.88
CA PHE A 106 -11.85 0.25 1.37
C PHE A 106 -11.41 1.71 1.17
N TYR A 107 -10.18 2.07 1.56
CA TYR A 107 -9.70 3.45 1.41
C TYR A 107 -9.57 3.86 -0.06
N GLN A 108 -9.07 2.99 -0.92
CA GLN A 108 -8.92 3.29 -2.34
C GLN A 108 -10.28 3.51 -3.02
N THR A 109 -11.26 2.65 -2.75
CA THR A 109 -12.58 2.74 -3.38
C THR A 109 -13.47 3.84 -2.78
N SER A 110 -13.23 4.23 -1.52
CA SER A 110 -13.99 5.27 -0.83
C SER A 110 -13.39 6.68 -0.98
N SER A 111 -12.16 6.78 -1.49
CA SER A 111 -11.50 8.07 -1.65
C SER A 111 -11.98 8.80 -2.90
N PRO A 112 -12.28 10.12 -2.80
CA PRO A 112 -12.73 10.88 -3.94
C PRO A 112 -11.62 11.06 -4.99
N VAL A 113 -12.01 11.11 -6.26
CA VAL A 113 -11.09 11.44 -7.36
C VAL A 113 -10.55 12.85 -7.18
N GLN A 114 -9.24 13.00 -7.31
CA GLN A 114 -8.56 14.29 -7.15
C GLN A 114 -8.46 15.05 -8.47
N ALA A 115 -8.50 16.38 -8.39
CA ALA A 115 -8.50 17.25 -9.56
C ALA A 115 -7.14 17.35 -10.27
N THR A 116 -6.03 17.01 -9.60
CA THR A 116 -4.67 17.10 -10.16
C THR A 116 -3.82 15.89 -9.78
N ALA A 117 -2.83 15.57 -10.61
CA ALA A 117 -1.87 14.51 -10.34
C ALA A 117 -1.19 14.68 -8.96
N GLN A 118 -0.75 15.89 -8.64
CA GLN A 118 -0.13 16.19 -7.34
C GLN A 118 -1.06 15.86 -6.16
N LYS A 119 -2.34 16.24 -6.22
CA LYS A 119 -3.32 15.92 -5.18
C LYS A 119 -3.58 14.42 -5.10
N THR A 120 -3.61 13.72 -6.24
CA THR A 120 -3.73 12.25 -6.29
C THR A 120 -2.54 11.58 -5.61
N VAL A 121 -1.31 12.02 -5.90
CA VAL A 121 -0.10 11.51 -5.26
C VAL A 121 -0.13 11.74 -3.74
N LEU A 122 -0.49 12.94 -3.30
CA LEU A 122 -0.62 13.24 -1.86
C LEU A 122 -1.68 12.36 -1.20
N GLN A 123 -2.83 12.16 -1.84
CA GLN A 123 -3.88 11.25 -1.34
C GLN A 123 -3.38 9.81 -1.25
N ALA A 124 -2.62 9.34 -2.25
CA ALA A 124 -2.02 8.01 -2.21
C ALA A 124 -1.09 7.84 -1.01
N PHE A 125 -0.24 8.83 -0.71
CA PHE A 125 0.60 8.79 0.50
C PHE A 125 -0.22 8.86 1.79
N GLN A 126 -1.33 9.61 1.84
CA GLN A 126 -2.24 9.62 2.99
C GLN A 126 -2.89 8.26 3.23
N ILE A 127 -3.30 7.56 2.17
CA ILE A 127 -3.79 6.19 2.27
C ILE A 127 -2.68 5.27 2.76
N LEU A 128 -1.49 5.34 2.17
CA LEU A 128 -0.35 4.50 2.49
C LEU A 128 0.18 4.72 3.93
N ASN A 129 -0.03 5.90 4.52
CA ASN A 129 0.28 6.14 5.94
C ASN A 129 -0.41 5.16 6.90
N ASN A 130 -1.56 4.62 6.51
CA ASN A 130 -2.30 3.63 7.32
C ASN A 130 -1.64 2.25 7.32
N PHE A 131 -0.56 2.07 6.58
CA PHE A 131 0.20 0.82 6.46
C PHE A 131 1.63 0.96 6.97
N ASP A 132 2.00 2.13 7.50
CA ASP A 132 3.31 2.32 8.11
C ASP A 132 3.42 1.50 9.39
N ILE A 133 4.44 0.66 9.43
CA ILE A 133 4.76 -0.17 10.59
C ILE A 133 5.79 0.58 11.43
N PRO A 134 5.46 0.96 12.67
CA PRO A 134 6.42 1.60 13.56
C PRO A 134 7.63 0.70 13.83
N VAL A 135 8.81 1.31 13.95
CA VAL A 135 10.07 0.59 14.14
C VAL A 135 9.97 -0.33 15.36
N GLY A 136 10.29 -1.61 15.15
CA GLY A 136 10.41 -2.62 16.20
C GLY A 136 9.11 -3.31 16.62
N ILE A 137 7.93 -2.94 16.07
CA ILE A 137 6.64 -3.48 16.56
C ILE A 137 6.30 -4.87 16.03
N GLU A 138 6.86 -5.29 14.88
CA GLU A 138 6.52 -6.58 14.26
C GLU A 138 7.14 -7.79 14.98
N PHE A 139 8.28 -7.59 15.61
CA PHE A 139 9.05 -8.66 16.24
C PHE A 139 9.24 -8.34 17.71
N ALA A 140 8.70 -9.20 18.57
CA ALA A 140 8.94 -9.10 20.00
C ALA A 140 10.36 -9.56 20.36
N ASP A 141 10.93 -8.97 21.41
CA ASP A 141 12.09 -9.46 22.12
C ASP A 141 13.35 -9.72 21.26
N ALA A 142 13.79 -8.71 20.52
CA ALA A 142 15.07 -8.77 19.79
C ALA A 142 15.20 -9.91 18.75
N LYS A 143 14.10 -10.50 18.30
CA LYS A 143 14.06 -11.46 17.19
C LYS A 143 14.01 -10.81 15.83
N VAL A 144 14.32 -9.54 15.75
CA VAL A 144 14.45 -8.81 14.47
C VAL A 144 15.62 -9.40 13.69
N PRO A 145 15.44 -9.84 12.43
CA PRO A 145 16.56 -10.23 11.59
C PRO A 145 17.58 -9.09 11.50
N ALA A 146 18.86 -9.42 11.59
CA ALA A 146 19.94 -8.40 11.68
C ALA A 146 20.00 -7.45 10.48
N ASP A 147 19.50 -7.88 9.33
CA ASP A 147 19.54 -7.20 8.04
C ASP A 147 18.21 -6.58 7.62
N ILE A 148 17.11 -6.82 8.35
CA ILE A 148 15.78 -6.34 8.02
C ILE A 148 15.20 -5.56 9.21
N PRO A 149 15.17 -4.22 9.15
CA PRO A 149 14.49 -3.45 10.21
C PRO A 149 13.01 -3.81 10.26
N SER A 150 12.49 -4.00 11.46
CA SER A 150 11.04 -4.14 11.71
C SER A 150 10.36 -2.79 11.55
N ALA A 151 10.13 -2.38 10.31
CA ALA A 151 9.51 -1.09 9.96
C ALA A 151 9.11 -1.07 8.48
N THR A 152 8.22 -0.15 8.12
CA THR A 152 8.03 0.25 6.71
C THR A 152 9.26 1.04 6.26
N GLN A 153 10.15 0.41 5.52
CA GLN A 153 11.43 1.00 5.13
C GLN A 153 11.29 2.13 4.13
N TRP A 154 10.37 1.98 3.16
CA TRP A 154 10.03 3.01 2.17
C TRP A 154 8.58 2.88 1.73
N THR A 155 8.04 3.99 1.25
CA THR A 155 6.75 4.08 0.60
C THR A 155 6.93 4.79 -0.73
N SER A 156 6.32 4.28 -1.80
CA SER A 156 6.43 4.88 -3.13
C SER A 156 5.09 4.97 -3.84
N ALA A 157 5.00 5.91 -4.77
CA ALA A 157 3.91 6.06 -5.72
C ALA A 157 4.48 6.42 -7.09
N THR A 158 3.88 5.91 -8.16
CA THR A 158 4.29 6.23 -9.53
C THR A 158 3.14 6.87 -10.28
N ASP A 159 3.33 8.08 -10.76
CA ASP A 159 2.47 8.67 -11.77
C ASP A 159 2.84 8.06 -13.14
N MET A 160 2.00 7.12 -13.59
CA MET A 160 2.25 6.41 -14.85
C MET A 160 1.98 7.26 -16.08
N LYS A 161 1.20 8.33 -15.95
CA LYS A 161 0.92 9.27 -17.05
C LYS A 161 2.07 10.25 -17.25
N ASP A 162 2.52 10.85 -16.17
CA ASP A 162 3.60 11.84 -16.23
C ASP A 162 4.99 11.22 -16.06
N LEU A 163 5.07 9.89 -15.78
CA LEU A 163 6.29 9.10 -15.61
C LEU A 163 7.18 9.68 -14.49
N VAL A 164 6.57 9.99 -13.35
CA VAL A 164 7.25 10.48 -12.17
C VAL A 164 7.13 9.44 -11.06
N PHE A 165 8.27 9.03 -10.52
CA PHE A 165 8.37 8.15 -9.37
C PHE A 165 8.53 8.99 -8.10
N TYR A 166 7.64 8.80 -7.12
CA TYR A 166 7.65 9.48 -5.82
C TYR A 166 7.99 8.48 -4.73
N TYR A 167 8.74 8.92 -3.71
CA TYR A 167 9.06 8.06 -2.58
C TYR A 167 9.37 8.86 -1.32
N ARG A 168 9.26 8.18 -0.19
CA ARG A 168 9.78 8.57 1.12
C ARG A 168 10.33 7.33 1.81
N THR A 169 11.10 7.52 2.86
CA THR A 169 11.72 6.42 3.61
C THR A 169 11.44 6.53 5.11
N MET A 170 11.81 5.51 5.87
CA MET A 170 11.74 5.55 7.33
C MET A 170 12.66 6.61 7.95
N TYR A 171 13.68 7.04 7.22
CA TYR A 171 14.65 8.05 7.67
C TYR A 171 14.33 9.46 7.17
N ASN A 172 13.47 9.60 6.19
CA ASN A 172 13.04 10.90 5.68
C ASN A 172 11.61 10.84 5.16
N SER A 173 10.70 11.47 5.89
CA SER A 173 9.28 11.51 5.55
C SER A 173 8.92 12.52 4.45
N GLU A 174 9.86 13.34 3.98
CA GLU A 174 9.63 14.20 2.82
C GLU A 174 9.40 13.38 1.56
N ILE A 175 8.40 13.77 0.79
CA ILE A 175 8.13 13.13 -0.50
C ILE A 175 9.13 13.68 -1.52
N ARG A 176 9.98 12.80 -2.02
CA ARG A 176 10.98 13.09 -3.06
C ARG A 176 10.52 12.48 -4.38
N SER A 177 10.99 13.00 -5.51
CA SER A 177 10.57 12.53 -6.83
C SER A 177 11.73 12.34 -7.79
N ILE A 178 11.54 11.43 -8.74
CA ILE A 178 12.43 11.20 -9.87
C ILE A 178 11.59 11.32 -11.13
N ASP A 179 11.92 12.28 -11.99
CA ASP A 179 11.33 12.41 -13.32
C ASP A 179 12.03 11.41 -14.26
N LEU A 180 11.30 10.37 -14.64
CA LEU A 180 11.82 9.33 -15.52
C LEU A 180 12.03 9.83 -16.96
N LYS A 181 11.34 10.90 -17.38
CA LYS A 181 11.55 11.53 -18.70
C LYS A 181 12.89 12.26 -18.79
N ALA A 182 13.44 12.68 -17.65
CA ALA A 182 14.77 13.32 -17.58
C ALA A 182 15.93 12.33 -17.75
N ILE A 183 15.65 11.01 -17.77
CA ILE A 183 16.67 9.96 -17.90
C ILE A 183 16.76 9.52 -19.35
N ASP A 184 17.92 9.70 -19.99
CA ASP A 184 18.21 9.12 -21.30
C ASP A 184 18.55 7.64 -21.15
N PHE A 185 17.53 6.79 -21.15
CA PHE A 185 17.66 5.34 -20.99
C PHE A 185 18.48 4.66 -22.12
N ALA A 186 18.65 5.32 -23.26
CA ALA A 186 19.47 4.79 -24.35
C ALA A 186 20.98 4.98 -24.09
N ARG A 187 21.35 5.96 -23.27
CA ARG A 187 22.75 6.34 -23.00
C ARG A 187 23.20 6.11 -21.57
N VAL A 188 22.24 6.08 -20.62
CA VAL A 188 22.60 5.91 -19.21
C VAL A 188 23.20 4.52 -18.98
N LYS A 189 24.37 4.49 -18.35
CA LYS A 189 24.93 3.24 -17.82
C LYS A 189 24.24 2.95 -16.47
N TYR A 190 24.23 1.68 -16.09
CA TYR A 190 23.74 1.29 -14.77
C TYR A 190 24.35 2.16 -13.67
N ARG A 191 23.50 2.72 -12.84
CA ARG A 191 23.89 3.58 -11.74
C ARG A 191 23.06 3.24 -10.52
N SER A 192 23.71 3.11 -9.37
CA SER A 192 23.07 2.90 -8.08
C SER A 192 23.45 4.04 -7.15
N VAL A 193 22.48 4.58 -6.45
CA VAL A 193 22.67 5.59 -5.41
C VAL A 193 21.92 5.17 -4.16
N ALA A 194 22.42 5.55 -2.99
CA ALA A 194 21.69 5.36 -1.75
C ALA A 194 20.38 6.18 -1.78
N ILE A 195 19.30 5.62 -1.28
CA ILE A 195 18.03 6.32 -1.15
C ILE A 195 18.14 7.46 -0.14
N ASP A 196 18.90 7.23 0.94
CA ASP A 196 19.21 8.21 1.97
C ASP A 196 20.71 8.20 2.27
N ASP A 197 21.34 9.37 2.21
CA ASP A 197 22.73 9.56 2.62
C ASP A 197 22.85 9.62 4.14
N VAL A 198 21.81 10.13 4.82
CA VAL A 198 21.73 10.25 6.27
C VAL A 198 20.55 9.44 6.76
N LYS A 199 20.83 8.51 7.69
CA LYS A 199 19.79 7.65 8.31
C LYS A 199 19.17 8.29 9.54
N GLU A 200 18.72 9.53 9.38
CA GLU A 200 18.13 10.34 10.45
C GLU A 200 17.06 11.26 9.87
N GLN A 201 15.88 11.31 10.51
CA GLN A 201 14.78 12.17 10.07
C GLN A 201 15.16 13.64 10.25
N PRO A 202 15.14 14.45 9.18
CA PRO A 202 15.32 15.89 9.29
C PRO A 202 14.20 16.52 10.12
N ILE A 203 14.58 17.39 11.07
CA ILE A 203 13.66 18.18 11.86
C ILE A 203 13.96 19.65 11.61
N VAL A 204 12.97 20.37 11.06
CA VAL A 204 13.09 21.79 10.75
C VAL A 204 12.48 22.60 11.89
N PRO A 205 13.27 23.35 12.67
CA PRO A 205 12.74 24.17 13.75
C PRO A 205 12.00 25.40 13.18
N ILE A 206 10.84 25.71 13.76
CA ILE A 206 10.12 26.94 13.49
C ILE A 206 10.48 27.95 14.58
N ILE A 207 11.05 29.07 14.19
CA ILE A 207 11.39 30.17 15.10
C ILE A 207 10.19 31.12 15.16
N LEU A 208 9.60 31.26 16.33
CA LEU A 208 8.55 32.26 16.59
C LEU A 208 9.22 33.54 17.11
N ASN A 209 9.13 34.63 16.35
CA ASN A 209 9.60 35.96 16.72
C ASN A 209 8.49 36.73 17.44
#